data_901a0f0b110e99217bcd129d8bf4f314
#
_entry.id   901a0f0b110e99217bcd129d8bf4f314
#
_cell.length_a   1.000
_cell.length_b   1.000
_cell.length_c   1.000
_cell.angle_alpha   90.00
_cell.angle_beta   90.00
_cell.angle_gamma   90.00
#
_symmetry.space_group_name_H-M   'P 1'
#
loop_
_entity.id
_entity.type
_entity.pdbx_description
1 polymer ?
#
loop_
_entity_poly.entity_id
_entity_poly.type
_entity_poly.pdbx_seq_one_letter_code
_entity_poly.pdbx_strand_id
1 'polypeptide(L)' 'MNLLTHHTPADYDAWKADFDAHSETRMQAGLTLLQLWRNVDGNGVTALFEVNDRKKAQGWVDAENQTDGPVTARFMRTA' A
#
# COMPACT_ATOMS: atom_id res chain seq x y z
N MET A 1 9.22 7.18 9.81
CA MET A 1 9.49 6.08 8.85
C MET A 1 8.37 6.03 7.83
N ASN A 2 8.71 5.79 6.59
CA ASN A 2 7.74 5.72 5.49
C ASN A 2 7.76 4.34 4.85
N LEU A 3 6.64 3.98 4.24
CA LEU A 3 6.51 2.76 3.46
C LEU A 3 6.04 3.16 2.06
N LEU A 4 6.80 2.75 1.05
CA LEU A 4 6.42 2.91 -0.34
C LEU A 4 6.00 1.55 -0.89
N THR A 5 4.78 1.46 -1.42
CA THR A 5 4.29 0.23 -2.04
C THR A 5 3.96 0.46 -3.50
N HIS A 6 4.15 -0.58 -4.31
CA HIS A 6 3.78 -0.56 -5.71
C HIS A 6 2.89 -1.75 -6.02
N HIS A 7 1.77 -1.48 -6.70
CA HIS A 7 0.76 -2.47 -7.05
C HIS A 7 0.55 -2.47 -8.56
N THR A 8 0.25 -3.63 -9.14
CA THR A 8 -0.01 -3.76 -10.57
C THR A 8 -1.34 -4.46 -10.81
N PRO A 9 -2.47 -3.81 -10.46
CA PRO A 9 -3.79 -4.43 -10.61
C PRO A 9 -4.15 -4.61 -12.09
N ALA A 10 -4.89 -5.68 -12.38
CA ALA A 10 -5.44 -5.91 -13.72
C ALA A 10 -6.59 -4.93 -14.02
N ASP A 11 -7.36 -4.58 -12.99
CA ASP A 11 -8.48 -3.65 -13.06
C ASP A 11 -8.29 -2.59 -11.97
N TYR A 12 -7.95 -1.37 -12.38
CA TYR A 12 -7.70 -0.29 -11.44
C TYR A 12 -8.94 0.06 -10.62
N ASP A 13 -10.12 0.16 -11.25
CA ASP A 13 -11.32 0.62 -10.55
C ASP A 13 -11.72 -0.36 -9.45
N ALA A 14 -11.65 -1.66 -9.74
CA ALA A 14 -11.91 -2.70 -8.75
C ALA A 14 -10.89 -2.66 -7.62
N TRP A 15 -9.61 -2.49 -7.96
CA TRP A 15 -8.54 -2.37 -6.97
C TRP A 15 -8.75 -1.17 -6.06
N LYS A 16 -9.10 -0.02 -6.66
CA LYS A 16 -9.26 1.23 -5.91
C LYS A 16 -10.45 1.15 -4.94
N ALA A 17 -11.55 0.54 -5.38
CA ALA A 17 -12.71 0.35 -4.51
C ALA A 17 -12.35 -0.53 -3.30
N ASP A 18 -11.62 -1.60 -3.53
CA ASP A 18 -11.16 -2.49 -2.47
C ASP A 18 -10.17 -1.78 -1.54
N PHE A 19 -9.23 -1.04 -2.11
CA PHE A 19 -8.24 -0.24 -1.35
C PHE A 19 -8.96 0.74 -0.42
N ASP A 20 -9.94 1.47 -0.92
CA ASP A 20 -10.70 2.44 -0.14
C ASP A 20 -11.52 1.77 0.98
N ALA A 21 -12.06 0.59 0.70
CA ALA A 21 -12.86 -0.16 1.68
C ALA A 21 -12.01 -0.66 2.87
N HIS A 22 -10.69 -0.76 2.71
CA HIS A 22 -9.78 -1.29 3.72
C HIS A 22 -8.94 -0.21 4.42
N SER A 23 -9.38 1.05 4.39
CA SER A 23 -8.65 2.15 5.04
C SER A 23 -8.49 1.92 6.55
N GLU A 24 -9.51 1.37 7.20
CA GLU A 24 -9.46 1.10 8.64
C GLU A 24 -8.44 0.00 8.96
N THR A 25 -8.38 -1.04 8.14
CA THR A 25 -7.39 -2.12 8.30
C THR A 25 -5.97 -1.57 8.24
N ARG A 26 -5.70 -0.66 7.31
CA ARG A 26 -4.39 -0.01 7.21
C ARG A 26 -4.10 0.86 8.43
N MET A 27 -5.10 1.58 8.92
CA MET A 27 -4.94 2.41 10.12
C MET A 27 -4.59 1.54 11.34
N GLN A 28 -5.23 0.39 11.49
CA GLN A 28 -4.93 -0.57 12.55
C GLN A 28 -3.53 -1.18 12.41
N ALA A 29 -3.00 -1.23 11.19
CA ALA A 29 -1.63 -1.66 10.92
C ALA A 29 -0.59 -0.55 11.13
N GLY A 30 -0.99 0.60 11.66
CA GLY A 30 -0.09 1.71 11.92
C GLY A 30 0.30 2.48 10.67
N LEU A 31 -0.53 2.45 9.63
CA LEU A 31 -0.26 3.10 8.35
C LEU A 31 -1.20 4.29 8.13
N THR A 32 -0.62 5.42 7.75
CA THR A 32 -1.37 6.61 7.33
C THR A 32 -1.01 6.90 5.88
N LEU A 33 -2.00 6.90 5.00
CA LEU A 33 -1.78 7.19 3.59
C LEU A 33 -1.44 8.68 3.42
N LEU A 34 -0.27 8.96 2.86
CA LEU A 34 0.19 10.32 2.58
C LEU A 34 -0.07 10.70 1.13
N GLN A 35 0.14 9.77 0.21
CA GLN A 35 -0.01 10.02 -1.22
C GLN A 35 -0.30 8.74 -1.97
N LEU A 36 -1.12 8.84 -3.01
CA LEU A 36 -1.43 7.74 -3.91
C LEU A 36 -1.28 8.24 -5.34
N TRP A 37 -0.47 7.53 -6.15
CA TRP A 37 -0.25 7.84 -7.55
C TRP A 37 -0.68 6.68 -8.42
N ARG A 38 -1.28 7.00 -9.55
CA ARG A 38 -1.54 6.04 -10.62
C ARG A 38 -0.60 6.35 -11.77
N ASN A 39 -0.01 5.32 -12.39
CA ASN A 39 0.81 5.54 -13.58
C ASN A 39 0.00 6.24 -14.66
N VAL A 40 0.64 7.16 -15.38
CA VAL A 40 0.01 7.83 -16.52
C VAL A 40 -0.38 6.80 -17.57
N ASP A 41 0.49 5.82 -17.78
CA ASP A 41 0.25 4.72 -18.71
C ASP A 41 0.05 3.43 -17.93
N GLY A 42 -1.08 2.76 -18.15
CA GLY A 42 -1.38 1.48 -17.50
C GLY A 42 -2.02 1.61 -16.13
N ASN A 43 -2.05 0.51 -15.38
CA ASN A 43 -2.75 0.40 -14.11
C ASN A 43 -1.84 0.35 -12.88
N GLY A 44 -0.55 0.62 -13.04
CA GLY A 44 0.37 0.62 -11.92
C GLY A 44 0.01 1.72 -10.91
N VAL A 45 0.08 1.39 -9.61
CA VAL A 45 -0.26 2.31 -8.53
C VAL A 45 0.87 2.31 -7.52
N THR A 46 1.25 3.50 -7.06
CA THR A 46 2.26 3.69 -6.02
C THR A 46 1.62 4.40 -4.85
N ALA A 47 1.78 3.85 -3.65
CA ALA A 47 1.25 4.45 -2.43
C ALA A 47 2.39 4.77 -1.47
N LEU A 48 2.30 5.93 -0.83
CA LEU A 48 3.23 6.36 0.21
C LEU A 48 2.50 6.46 1.54
N PHE A 49 3.02 5.77 2.55
CA PHE A 49 2.45 5.77 3.89
C PHE A 49 3.44 6.28 4.91
N GLU A 50 2.94 6.92 5.96
CA GLU A 50 3.66 7.09 7.20
C GLU A 50 3.46 5.86 8.07
N VAL A 51 4.51 5.37 8.73
CA VAL A 51 4.51 4.14 9.50
C VAL A 51 4.72 4.44 10.98
N ASN A 52 3.76 4.06 11.82
CA ASN A 52 3.85 4.18 13.26
C ASN A 52 4.42 2.91 13.91
N ASP A 53 4.22 1.75 13.30
CA ASP A 53 4.66 0.47 13.82
C ASP A 53 5.09 -0.41 12.64
N ARG A 54 6.41 -0.55 12.50
CA ARG A 54 6.97 -1.31 11.37
C ARG A 54 6.55 -2.77 11.37
N LYS A 55 6.47 -3.38 12.54
CA LYS A 55 6.12 -4.80 12.64
C LYS A 55 4.70 -5.06 12.15
N LYS A 56 3.76 -4.21 12.57
CA LYS A 56 2.37 -4.30 12.11
C LYS A 56 2.26 -4.00 10.62
N ALA A 57 2.99 -3.00 10.14
CA ALA A 57 3.01 -2.65 8.72
C ALA A 57 3.57 -3.79 7.87
N GLN A 58 4.60 -4.49 8.34
CA GLN A 58 5.15 -5.66 7.66
C GLN A 58 4.10 -6.77 7.56
N GLY A 59 3.34 -7.00 8.62
CA GLY A 59 2.24 -7.96 8.61
C GLY A 59 1.18 -7.62 7.56
N TRP A 60 0.86 -6.33 7.42
CA TRP A 60 -0.07 -5.87 6.40
C TRP A 60 0.47 -6.14 4.99
N VAL A 61 1.76 -5.84 4.74
CA VAL A 61 2.39 -6.11 3.44
C VAL A 61 2.34 -7.60 3.12
N ASP A 62 2.65 -8.45 4.10
CA ASP A 62 2.63 -9.91 3.91
C ASP A 62 1.22 -10.41 3.55
N ALA A 63 0.18 -9.87 4.21
CA ALA A 63 -1.20 -10.22 3.92
C ALA A 63 -1.61 -9.78 2.51
N GLU A 64 -1.21 -8.58 2.08
CA GLU A 64 -1.49 -8.08 0.73
C GLU A 64 -0.85 -8.97 -0.33
N ASN A 65 0.37 -9.44 -0.11
CA ASN A 65 1.05 -10.35 -1.03
C ASN A 65 0.31 -11.68 -1.18
N GLN A 66 -0.39 -12.12 -0.14
CA GLN A 66 -1.13 -13.38 -0.16
C GLN A 66 -2.50 -13.25 -0.85
N THR A 67 -3.13 -12.08 -0.77
CA THR A 67 -4.52 -11.90 -1.24
C THR A 67 -4.61 -11.24 -2.60
N ASP A 68 -3.83 -10.18 -2.84
CA ASP A 68 -3.92 -9.37 -4.05
C ASP A 68 -2.77 -9.62 -5.04
N GLY A 69 -1.95 -10.64 -4.78
CA GLY A 69 -0.79 -10.92 -5.59
C GLY A 69 0.42 -10.09 -5.16
N PRO A 70 1.49 -10.12 -5.94
CA PRO A 70 2.75 -9.49 -5.55
C PRO A 70 2.61 -7.97 -5.36
N VAL A 71 3.03 -7.52 -4.19
CA VAL A 71 3.17 -6.10 -3.86
C VAL A 71 4.65 -5.88 -3.56
N THR A 72 5.28 -4.91 -4.26
CA THR A 72 6.63 -4.49 -3.88
C THR A 72 6.51 -3.44 -2.79
N ALA A 73 7.33 -3.57 -1.75
CA ALA A 73 7.28 -2.69 -0.61
C ALA A 73 8.69 -2.32 -0.16
N ARG A 74 8.87 -1.06 0.24
CA ARG A 74 10.16 -0.55 0.70
C ARG A 74 9.93 0.36 1.90
N PHE A 75 10.55 -0.01 3.02
CA PHE A 75 10.59 0.87 4.18
C PHE A 75 11.73 1.87 4.03
N MET A 76 11.44 3.13 4.33
CA MET A 76 12.39 4.23 4.15
C MET A 76 12.39 5.13 5.38
N ARG A 77 13.52 5.79 5.59
CA ARG A 77 13.64 6.84 6.60
C ARG A 77 14.17 8.11 5.94
N THR A 78 13.88 9.24 6.54
CA THR A 78 14.43 10.50 6.07
C THR A 78 15.97 10.45 6.17
N ALA A 79 16.61 10.76 5.08
CA ALA A 79 18.08 10.74 5.00
C ALA A 79 18.70 11.96 5.67
#